data_822e46b79bde14084a849519f3552cb4
#
_entry.id   822e46b79bde14084a849519f3552cb4
#
_cell.length_a   1.000
_cell.length_b   1.000
_cell.length_c   1.000
_cell.angle_alpha   90.00
_cell.angle_beta   90.00
_cell.angle_gamma   90.00
#
_symmetry.space_group_name_H-M   'P 1'
#
loop_
_entity.id
_entity.type
_entity.pdbx_description
1 polymer ?
#
loop_
_entity_poly.entity_id
_entity_poly.type
_entity_poly.pdbx_seq_one_letter_code
_entity_poly.pdbx_strand_id
1 'polypeptide(L)'
;MTVPGVGFWVLVALATLTSLATAWALGANSNSPPFAPAIGANAISTMRAAFLIGILAALGALTQGGAISETVGAGLINGVQITSLAATAGLLTATGFMAFGVYTGYPVPAAFATTGAMVGVGLSLGGDPAIDTYRRIGLFWLLVPPVSGGLAYATATVLRRDDIPETVGVPLLAAVVGGIVANVQLGVIPSP
;
A
#
# COMPACT_ATOMS: atom_id res chain seq x y z
N MET A 1 -26.50 26.28 8.59
CA MET A 1 -25.23 25.51 8.69
C MET A 1 -24.79 25.60 10.15
N THR A 2 -24.87 24.48 10.89
CA THR A 2 -24.37 24.43 12.27
C THR A 2 -22.86 24.36 12.26
N VAL A 3 -22.19 25.25 12.97
CA VAL A 3 -20.72 25.23 13.09
C VAL A 3 -20.32 23.92 13.80
N PRO A 4 -19.37 23.15 13.24
CA PRO A 4 -18.93 21.92 13.88
C PRO A 4 -18.38 22.19 15.27
N GLY A 5 -18.79 21.37 16.25
CA GLY A 5 -18.32 21.50 17.63
C GLY A 5 -16.81 21.20 17.77
N VAL A 6 -16.23 21.59 18.89
CA VAL A 6 -14.80 21.39 19.22
C VAL A 6 -14.38 19.91 19.00
N GLY A 7 -15.24 18.96 19.37
CA GLY A 7 -14.97 17.52 19.19
C GLY A 7 -14.73 17.11 17.74
N PHE A 8 -15.39 17.74 16.77
CA PHE A 8 -15.15 17.50 15.36
C PHE A 8 -13.74 17.92 14.94
N TRP A 9 -13.32 19.09 15.34
CA TRP A 9 -11.98 19.60 15.01
C TRP A 9 -10.85 18.80 15.68
N VAL A 10 -11.09 18.33 16.91
CA VAL A 10 -10.15 17.41 17.59
C VAL A 10 -10.02 16.10 16.83
N LEU A 11 -11.14 15.51 16.40
CA LEU A 11 -11.10 14.28 15.59
C LEU A 11 -10.38 14.48 14.26
N VAL A 12 -10.65 15.58 13.55
CA VAL A 12 -9.96 15.92 12.30
C VAL A 12 -8.46 16.06 12.51
N ALA A 13 -8.04 16.75 13.59
CA ALA A 13 -6.63 16.90 13.92
C ALA A 13 -5.96 15.55 14.22
N LEU A 14 -6.60 14.71 15.03
CA LEU A 14 -6.10 13.37 15.35
C LEU A 14 -6.00 12.50 14.09
N ALA A 15 -7.03 12.48 13.25
CA ALA A 15 -7.02 11.72 12.00
C ALA A 15 -5.90 12.20 11.07
N THR A 16 -5.71 13.51 10.95
CA THR A 16 -4.64 14.09 10.12
C THR A 16 -3.25 13.72 10.64
N LEU A 17 -3.02 13.86 11.94
CA LEU A 17 -1.73 13.49 12.55
C LEU A 17 -1.45 11.99 12.41
N THR A 18 -2.46 11.16 12.63
CA THR A 18 -2.34 9.70 12.44
C THR A 18 -2.04 9.36 10.98
N SER A 19 -2.70 10.01 10.02
CA SER A 19 -2.44 9.80 8.59
C SER A 19 -1.02 10.21 8.20
N LEU A 20 -0.52 11.33 8.71
CA LEU A 20 0.87 11.76 8.48
C LEU A 20 1.87 10.78 9.08
N ALA A 21 1.63 10.32 10.31
CA ALA A 21 2.48 9.31 10.96
C ALA A 21 2.45 7.98 10.20
N THR A 22 1.28 7.55 9.70
CA THR A 22 1.14 6.36 8.85
C THR A 22 1.91 6.52 7.55
N ALA A 23 1.81 7.66 6.88
CA ALA A 23 2.53 7.94 5.64
C ALA A 23 4.05 7.90 5.85
N TRP A 24 4.53 8.48 6.96
CA TRP A 24 5.95 8.38 7.33
C TRP A 24 6.39 6.93 7.58
N ALA A 25 5.64 6.17 8.37
CA ALA A 25 5.96 4.78 8.67
C ALA A 25 5.92 3.89 7.41
N LEU A 26 4.96 4.11 6.50
CA LEU A 26 4.87 3.47 5.19
C LEU A 26 6.08 3.79 4.31
N GLY A 27 6.47 5.05 4.24
CA GLY A 27 7.63 5.49 3.47
C GLY A 27 8.93 4.83 3.96
N ALA A 28 9.12 4.79 5.27
CA ALA A 28 10.31 4.20 5.88
C ALA A 28 10.36 2.67 5.80
N ASN A 29 9.19 1.99 5.82
CA ASN A 29 9.10 0.54 5.98
C ASN A 29 8.84 -0.21 4.65
N SER A 30 7.91 0.29 3.82
CA SER A 30 7.35 -0.49 2.71
C SER A 30 7.62 0.07 1.32
N ASN A 31 7.82 1.37 1.17
CA ASN A 31 7.96 2.02 -0.13
C ASN A 31 9.40 2.12 -0.62
N SER A 32 10.39 1.99 0.26
CA SER A 32 11.83 2.07 -0.07
C SER A 32 12.40 0.82 -0.76
N PRO A 33 11.98 -0.43 -0.45
CA PRO A 33 12.60 -1.63 -0.99
C PRO A 33 12.67 -1.70 -2.53
N PRO A 34 11.67 -1.25 -3.31
CA PRO A 34 11.75 -1.29 -4.78
C PRO A 34 12.91 -0.49 -5.38
N PHE A 35 13.36 0.56 -4.70
CA PHE A 35 14.49 1.40 -5.14
C PHE A 35 15.85 0.98 -4.54
N ALA A 36 15.85 0.08 -3.58
CA ALA A 36 17.08 -0.33 -2.89
C ALA A 36 18.17 -0.86 -3.85
N PRO A 37 17.86 -1.70 -4.86
CA PRO A 37 18.86 -2.15 -5.82
C PRO A 37 19.47 -1.01 -6.64
N ALA A 38 18.64 -0.05 -7.09
CA ALA A 38 19.11 1.10 -7.88
C ALA A 38 19.97 2.06 -7.06
N ILE A 39 19.63 2.26 -5.77
CA ILE A 39 20.43 3.05 -4.83
C ILE A 39 21.76 2.32 -4.53
N GLY A 40 21.70 1.02 -4.26
CA GLY A 40 22.90 0.21 -3.99
C GLY A 40 23.86 0.15 -5.16
N ALA A 41 23.37 0.18 -6.39
CA ALA A 41 24.16 0.26 -7.62
C ALA A 41 24.64 1.69 -7.95
N ASN A 42 24.37 2.68 -7.11
CA ASN A 42 24.63 4.10 -7.37
C ASN A 42 23.99 4.66 -8.67
N ALA A 43 22.96 3.99 -9.19
CA ALA A 43 22.22 4.45 -10.38
C ALA A 43 21.34 5.66 -10.08
N ILE A 44 20.89 5.79 -8.83
CA ILE A 44 20.09 6.92 -8.36
C ILE A 44 20.49 7.29 -6.93
N SER A 45 20.51 8.57 -6.60
CA SER A 45 20.75 9.00 -5.22
C SER A 45 19.52 8.76 -4.35
N THR A 46 19.74 8.47 -3.07
CA THR A 46 18.66 8.25 -2.08
C THR A 46 17.63 9.37 -2.07
N MET A 47 18.07 10.62 -2.17
CA MET A 47 17.16 11.77 -2.19
C MET A 47 16.25 11.78 -3.43
N ARG A 48 16.81 11.52 -4.61
CA ARG A 48 16.02 11.42 -5.86
C ARG A 48 15.03 10.26 -5.80
N ALA A 49 15.45 9.12 -5.28
CA ALA A 49 14.56 7.96 -5.08
C ALA A 49 13.40 8.33 -4.13
N ALA A 50 13.69 8.99 -3.00
CA ALA A 50 12.68 9.42 -2.05
C ALA A 50 11.65 10.37 -2.66
N PHE A 51 12.09 11.36 -3.47
CA PHE A 51 11.17 12.25 -4.19
C PHE A 51 10.30 11.50 -5.21
N LEU A 52 10.88 10.59 -5.99
CA LEU A 52 10.12 9.79 -6.96
C LEU A 52 9.08 8.92 -6.25
N ILE A 53 9.46 8.25 -5.16
CA ILE A 53 8.53 7.46 -4.34
C ILE A 53 7.39 8.34 -3.84
N GLY A 54 7.70 9.53 -3.30
CA GLY A 54 6.70 10.44 -2.79
C GLY A 54 5.70 10.90 -3.85
N ILE A 55 6.18 11.28 -5.04
CA ILE A 55 5.33 11.69 -6.16
C ILE A 55 4.45 10.53 -6.63
N LEU A 56 5.03 9.33 -6.85
CA LEU A 56 4.29 8.17 -7.33
C LEU A 56 3.27 7.69 -6.29
N ALA A 57 3.62 7.72 -5.00
CA ALA A 57 2.70 7.39 -3.91
C ALA A 57 1.53 8.40 -3.84
N ALA A 58 1.79 9.69 -4.00
CA ALA A 58 0.75 10.71 -4.04
C ALA A 58 -0.19 10.51 -5.23
N LEU A 59 0.34 10.22 -6.42
CA LEU A 59 -0.47 9.90 -7.60
C LEU A 59 -1.33 8.65 -7.37
N GLY A 60 -0.75 7.59 -6.78
CA GLY A 60 -1.48 6.38 -6.42
C GLY A 60 -2.61 6.65 -5.42
N ALA A 61 -2.35 7.47 -4.41
CA ALA A 61 -3.35 7.85 -3.42
C ALA A 61 -4.49 8.66 -4.04
N LEU A 62 -4.19 9.58 -4.95
CA LEU A 62 -5.22 10.38 -5.64
C LEU A 62 -6.07 9.55 -6.60
N THR A 63 -5.48 8.54 -7.24
CA THR A 63 -6.18 7.73 -8.25
C THR A 63 -6.90 6.51 -7.68
N GLN A 64 -6.38 5.91 -6.61
CA GLN A 64 -6.90 4.65 -6.06
C GLN A 64 -7.25 4.69 -4.57
N GLY A 65 -6.97 5.79 -3.88
CA GLY A 65 -7.18 5.89 -2.44
C GLY A 65 -8.64 5.69 -2.04
N GLY A 66 -9.60 6.12 -2.85
CA GLY A 66 -11.03 5.91 -2.62
C GLY A 66 -11.41 4.43 -2.56
N ALA A 67 -11.03 3.66 -3.57
CA ALA A 67 -11.33 2.22 -3.66
C ALA A 67 -10.66 1.43 -2.51
N ILE A 68 -9.44 1.80 -2.14
CA ILE A 68 -8.74 1.18 -1.00
C ILE A 68 -9.45 1.52 0.31
N SER A 69 -9.85 2.78 0.50
CA SER A 69 -10.58 3.21 1.71
C SER A 69 -11.91 2.49 1.85
N GLU A 70 -12.63 2.25 0.78
CA GLU A 70 -13.87 1.48 0.78
C GLU A 70 -13.63 0.02 1.15
N THR A 71 -12.64 -0.63 0.54
CA THR A 71 -12.29 -2.03 0.86
C THR A 71 -11.86 -2.19 2.31
N VAL A 72 -11.00 -1.30 2.81
CA VAL A 72 -10.47 -1.38 4.19
C VAL A 72 -11.52 -0.95 5.21
N GLY A 73 -12.37 0.03 4.87
CA GLY A 73 -13.38 0.57 5.78
C GLY A 73 -14.67 -0.23 5.85
N ALA A 74 -15.08 -0.89 4.76
CA ALA A 74 -16.36 -1.61 4.69
C ALA A 74 -16.24 -3.06 4.22
N GLY A 75 -15.14 -3.44 3.57
CA GLY A 75 -14.99 -4.75 2.94
C GLY A 75 -14.41 -5.86 3.84
N LEU A 76 -13.89 -5.53 5.01
CA LEU A 76 -13.24 -6.50 5.90
C LEU A 76 -14.16 -7.06 6.97
N ILE A 77 -15.14 -6.29 7.41
CA ILE A 77 -16.05 -6.66 8.50
C ILE A 77 -17.50 -6.36 8.06
N ASN A 78 -18.38 -7.31 8.31
CA ASN A 78 -19.82 -7.20 8.05
C ASN A 78 -20.56 -6.75 9.32
N GLY A 79 -21.74 -6.13 9.13
CA GLY A 79 -22.67 -5.85 10.23
C GLY A 79 -22.37 -4.60 11.05
N VAL A 80 -21.21 -3.94 10.84
CA VAL A 80 -20.85 -2.70 11.55
C VAL A 80 -20.33 -1.65 10.59
N GLN A 81 -20.58 -0.38 10.93
CA GLN A 81 -19.96 0.74 10.24
C GLN A 81 -18.73 1.21 11.03
N ILE A 82 -17.57 1.23 10.36
CA ILE A 82 -16.34 1.74 10.95
C ILE A 82 -16.43 3.26 10.97
N THR A 83 -16.60 3.82 12.16
CA THR A 83 -16.63 5.27 12.36
C THR A 83 -15.26 5.88 12.13
N SER A 84 -15.19 7.20 11.89
CA SER A 84 -13.91 7.91 11.71
C SER A 84 -12.98 7.75 12.92
N LEU A 85 -13.54 7.70 14.14
CA LEU A 85 -12.75 7.45 15.34
C LEU A 85 -12.17 6.03 15.36
N ALA A 86 -12.97 5.03 15.05
CA ALA A 86 -12.55 3.64 14.95
C ALA A 86 -11.49 3.42 13.87
N ALA A 87 -11.68 4.03 12.69
CA ALA A 87 -10.70 4.03 11.61
C ALA A 87 -9.38 4.68 12.04
N THR A 88 -9.43 5.82 12.73
CA THR A 88 -8.25 6.51 13.26
C THR A 88 -7.51 5.64 14.28
N ALA A 89 -8.22 4.96 15.18
CA ALA A 89 -7.62 4.03 16.14
C ALA A 89 -6.95 2.83 15.43
N GLY A 90 -7.59 2.26 14.41
CA GLY A 90 -7.03 1.18 13.59
C GLY A 90 -5.76 1.61 12.87
N LEU A 91 -5.78 2.78 12.22
CA LEU A 91 -4.59 3.33 11.55
C LEU A 91 -3.46 3.64 12.54
N LEU A 92 -3.78 4.17 13.73
CA LEU A 92 -2.78 4.43 14.77
C LEU A 92 -2.13 3.13 15.25
N THR A 93 -2.90 2.07 15.41
CA THR A 93 -2.40 0.74 15.76
C THR A 93 -1.48 0.19 14.67
N ALA A 94 -1.91 0.23 13.41
CA ALA A 94 -1.08 -0.18 12.28
C ALA A 94 0.23 0.63 12.18
N THR A 95 0.14 1.95 12.38
CA THR A 95 1.30 2.84 12.43
C THR A 95 2.27 2.46 13.54
N GLY A 96 1.76 2.12 14.72
CA GLY A 96 2.57 1.66 15.84
C GLY A 96 3.36 0.39 15.50
N PHE A 97 2.73 -0.60 14.88
CA PHE A 97 3.42 -1.80 14.40
C PHE A 97 4.48 -1.51 13.34
N MET A 98 4.17 -0.64 12.36
CA MET A 98 5.14 -0.25 11.35
C MET A 98 6.31 0.55 11.92
N ALA A 99 6.04 1.48 12.84
CA ALA A 99 7.06 2.23 13.54
C ALA A 99 7.96 1.31 14.38
N PHE A 100 7.37 0.34 15.10
CA PHE A 100 8.13 -0.69 15.79
C PHE A 100 9.08 -1.44 14.81
N GLY A 101 8.59 -1.82 13.64
CA GLY A 101 9.42 -2.43 12.60
C GLY A 101 10.59 -1.56 12.16
N VAL A 102 10.35 -0.25 11.96
CA VAL A 102 11.39 0.72 11.57
C VAL A 102 12.48 0.82 12.65
N TYR A 103 12.08 0.91 13.93
CA TYR A 103 13.05 1.07 15.03
C TYR A 103 13.80 -0.20 15.40
N THR A 104 13.17 -1.37 15.23
CA THR A 104 13.78 -2.66 15.59
C THR A 104 14.49 -3.34 14.44
N GLY A 105 14.28 -2.87 13.20
CA GLY A 105 14.79 -3.51 11.98
C GLY A 105 14.00 -4.76 11.56
N TYR A 106 12.89 -5.09 12.23
CA TYR A 106 12.00 -6.17 11.79
C TYR A 106 11.10 -5.70 10.64
N PRO A 107 11.06 -6.41 9.50
CA PRO A 107 10.19 -6.05 8.40
C PRO A 107 8.72 -6.32 8.77
N VAL A 108 7.94 -5.26 8.94
CA VAL A 108 6.50 -5.36 9.18
C VAL A 108 5.76 -4.99 7.89
N PRO A 109 5.13 -5.93 7.17
CA PRO A 109 4.40 -5.60 5.96
C PRO A 109 3.21 -4.70 6.29
N ALA A 110 3.17 -3.52 5.66
CA ALA A 110 2.15 -2.51 5.93
C ALA A 110 0.72 -3.01 5.68
N ALA A 111 0.54 -3.80 4.61
CA ALA A 111 -0.75 -4.41 4.31
C ALA A 111 -1.25 -5.32 5.42
N PHE A 112 -0.36 -6.11 6.04
CA PHE A 112 -0.72 -7.00 7.15
C PHE A 112 -1.07 -6.20 8.41
N ALA A 113 -0.25 -5.19 8.75
CA ALA A 113 -0.49 -4.33 9.89
C ALA A 113 -1.82 -3.59 9.76
N THR A 114 -2.10 -3.01 8.59
CA THR A 114 -3.34 -2.26 8.35
C THR A 114 -4.56 -3.18 8.34
N THR A 115 -4.51 -4.29 7.60
CA THR A 115 -5.61 -5.25 7.55
C THR A 115 -5.91 -5.82 8.94
N GLY A 116 -4.87 -6.27 9.66
CA GLY A 116 -5.02 -6.81 11.01
C GLY A 116 -5.59 -5.81 12.01
N ALA A 117 -5.13 -4.56 11.96
CA ALA A 117 -5.64 -3.51 12.84
C ALA A 117 -7.12 -3.19 12.57
N MET A 118 -7.53 -3.10 11.30
CA MET A 118 -8.92 -2.83 10.92
C MET A 118 -9.84 -4.01 11.25
N VAL A 119 -9.36 -5.24 11.08
CA VAL A 119 -10.07 -6.45 11.53
C VAL A 119 -10.28 -6.41 13.05
N GLY A 120 -9.23 -6.12 13.81
CA GLY A 120 -9.33 -6.00 15.27
C GLY A 120 -10.33 -4.95 15.73
N VAL A 121 -10.32 -3.77 15.08
CA VAL A 121 -11.30 -2.71 15.33
C VAL A 121 -12.72 -3.19 15.01
N GLY A 122 -12.95 -3.77 13.84
CA GLY A 122 -14.27 -4.22 13.44
C GLY A 122 -14.84 -5.29 14.37
N LEU A 123 -14.02 -6.26 14.79
CA LEU A 123 -14.42 -7.27 15.76
C LEU A 123 -14.74 -6.67 17.13
N SER A 124 -13.97 -5.67 17.57
CA SER A 124 -14.23 -4.98 18.86
C SER A 124 -15.56 -4.22 18.86
N LEU A 125 -16.05 -3.83 17.68
CA LEU A 125 -17.36 -3.21 17.50
C LEU A 125 -18.50 -4.23 17.37
N GLY A 126 -18.21 -5.52 17.46
CA GLY A 126 -19.21 -6.60 17.37
C GLY A 126 -19.55 -6.98 15.92
N GLY A 127 -18.72 -6.64 14.95
CA GLY A 127 -18.90 -7.05 13.56
C GLY A 127 -18.44 -8.48 13.27
N ASP A 128 -18.95 -9.05 12.19
CA ASP A 128 -18.62 -10.39 11.72
C ASP A 128 -17.53 -10.35 10.64
N PRO A 129 -16.56 -11.28 10.64
CA PRO A 129 -15.53 -11.37 9.62
C PRO A 129 -16.10 -11.58 8.22
N ALA A 130 -15.66 -10.78 7.23
CA ALA A 130 -16.00 -10.96 5.82
C ALA A 130 -15.19 -12.11 5.20
N ILE A 131 -15.58 -13.36 5.48
CA ILE A 131 -14.81 -14.57 5.16
C ILE A 131 -14.41 -14.64 3.68
N ASP A 132 -15.27 -14.24 2.76
CA ASP A 132 -14.94 -14.28 1.32
C ASP A 132 -13.84 -13.27 0.95
N THR A 133 -13.84 -12.10 1.59
CA THR A 133 -12.75 -11.13 1.46
C THR A 133 -11.45 -11.69 2.02
N TYR A 134 -11.47 -12.35 3.17
CA TYR A 134 -10.28 -12.95 3.77
C TYR A 134 -9.72 -14.11 2.95
N ARG A 135 -10.58 -14.97 2.41
CA ARG A 135 -10.17 -16.04 1.48
C ARG A 135 -9.47 -15.47 0.27
N ARG A 136 -10.01 -14.40 -0.32
CA ARG A 136 -9.40 -13.71 -1.46
C ARG A 136 -8.05 -13.08 -1.09
N ILE A 137 -7.98 -12.36 0.02
CA ILE A 137 -6.73 -11.76 0.52
C ILE A 137 -5.68 -12.86 0.77
N GLY A 138 -6.05 -13.94 1.48
CA GLY A 138 -5.16 -15.05 1.78
C GLY A 138 -4.64 -15.75 0.51
N LEU A 139 -5.51 -15.94 -0.49
CA LEU A 139 -5.12 -16.49 -1.79
C LEU A 139 -4.09 -15.59 -2.50
N PHE A 140 -4.31 -14.28 -2.52
CA PHE A 140 -3.35 -13.34 -3.12
C PHE A 140 -2.03 -13.31 -2.33
N TRP A 141 -2.06 -13.36 -1.01
CA TRP A 141 -0.85 -13.42 -0.19
C TRP A 141 -0.02 -14.68 -0.44
N LEU A 142 -0.69 -15.78 -0.77
CA LEU A 142 -0.01 -17.04 -1.13
C LEU A 142 0.52 -17.03 -2.57
N LEU A 143 -0.23 -16.45 -3.52
CA LEU A 143 0.11 -16.49 -4.95
C LEU A 143 1.08 -15.40 -5.38
N VAL A 144 1.00 -14.20 -4.77
CA VAL A 144 1.84 -13.05 -5.18
C VAL A 144 3.34 -13.32 -5.05
N PRO A 145 3.87 -13.90 -3.95
CA PRO A 145 5.30 -14.15 -3.85
C PRO A 145 5.87 -15.07 -4.95
N PRO A 146 5.31 -16.25 -5.24
CA PRO A 146 5.84 -17.10 -6.31
C PRO A 146 5.66 -16.47 -7.71
N VAL A 147 4.56 -15.78 -7.97
CA VAL A 147 4.33 -15.10 -9.26
C VAL A 147 5.32 -13.95 -9.44
N SER A 148 5.46 -13.09 -8.45
CA SER A 148 6.42 -11.96 -8.52
C SER A 148 7.86 -12.44 -8.56
N GLY A 149 8.21 -13.49 -7.80
CA GLY A 149 9.54 -14.12 -7.85
C GLY A 149 9.83 -14.73 -9.24
N GLY A 150 8.87 -15.40 -9.83
CA GLY A 150 8.98 -15.94 -11.20
C GLY A 150 9.17 -14.85 -12.26
N LEU A 151 8.39 -13.77 -12.16
CA LEU A 151 8.53 -12.61 -13.06
C LEU A 151 9.88 -11.92 -12.88
N ALA A 152 10.34 -11.72 -11.65
CA ALA A 152 11.64 -11.14 -11.35
C ALA A 152 12.78 -12.01 -11.90
N TYR A 153 12.68 -13.33 -11.72
CA TYR A 153 13.66 -14.28 -12.28
C TYR A 153 13.68 -14.23 -13.81
N ALA A 154 12.53 -14.28 -14.46
CA ALA A 154 12.41 -14.18 -15.90
C ALA A 154 13.01 -12.86 -16.44
N THR A 155 12.67 -11.73 -15.79
CA THR A 155 13.21 -10.41 -16.12
C THR A 155 14.73 -10.39 -15.99
N ALA A 156 15.27 -10.87 -14.87
CA ALA A 156 16.71 -10.93 -14.65
C ALA A 156 17.41 -11.84 -15.67
N THR A 157 16.79 -12.94 -16.04
CA THR A 157 17.34 -13.86 -17.07
C THR A 157 17.39 -13.22 -18.45
N VAL A 158 16.35 -12.46 -18.83
CA VAL A 158 16.33 -11.73 -20.11
C VAL A 158 17.40 -10.64 -20.14
N LEU A 159 17.52 -9.85 -19.05
CA LEU A 159 18.48 -8.75 -18.97
C LEU A 159 19.94 -9.21 -18.90
N ARG A 160 20.21 -10.47 -18.49
CA ARG A 160 21.56 -11.05 -18.42
C ARG A 160 22.01 -11.74 -19.70
N ARG A 161 21.14 -11.78 -20.73
CA ARG A 161 21.51 -12.39 -22.00
C ARG A 161 22.32 -11.45 -22.87
N ASP A 162 23.54 -11.84 -23.18
CA ASP A 162 24.45 -11.07 -24.04
C ASP A 162 23.98 -10.99 -25.49
N ASP A 163 23.09 -11.92 -25.90
CA ASP A 163 22.49 -12.00 -27.25
C ASP A 163 21.32 -11.03 -27.43
N ILE A 164 20.79 -10.46 -26.34
CA ILE A 164 19.70 -9.46 -26.40
C ILE A 164 20.28 -8.08 -26.09
N PRO A 165 20.39 -7.18 -27.08
CA PRO A 165 20.86 -5.81 -26.80
C PRO A 165 19.94 -5.11 -25.79
N GLU A 166 20.51 -4.35 -24.87
CA GLU A 166 19.73 -3.57 -23.88
C GLU A 166 18.73 -2.62 -24.56
N THR A 167 19.06 -2.13 -25.75
CA THR A 167 18.19 -1.29 -26.59
C THR A 167 16.89 -2.00 -27.01
N VAL A 168 16.83 -3.32 -26.96
CA VAL A 168 15.64 -4.12 -27.25
C VAL A 168 15.03 -4.69 -25.99
N GLY A 169 15.86 -5.23 -25.09
CA GLY A 169 15.39 -5.88 -23.86
C GLY A 169 14.68 -4.92 -22.91
N VAL A 170 15.23 -3.71 -22.71
CA VAL A 170 14.64 -2.71 -21.79
C VAL A 170 13.29 -2.18 -22.30
N PRO A 171 13.14 -1.74 -23.58
CA PRO A 171 11.83 -1.33 -24.10
C PRO A 171 10.78 -2.44 -24.09
N LEU A 172 11.18 -3.69 -24.36
CA LEU A 172 10.26 -4.82 -24.31
C LEU A 172 9.70 -5.05 -22.91
N LEU A 173 10.58 -5.04 -21.90
CA LEU A 173 10.17 -5.14 -20.50
C LEU A 173 9.30 -3.95 -20.07
N ALA A 174 9.65 -2.74 -20.51
CA ALA A 174 8.85 -1.55 -20.25
C ALA A 174 7.45 -1.67 -20.89
N ALA A 175 7.35 -2.23 -22.10
CA ALA A 175 6.08 -2.47 -22.77
C ALA A 175 5.22 -3.51 -22.03
N VAL A 176 5.82 -4.59 -21.51
CA VAL A 176 5.12 -5.59 -20.69
C VAL A 176 4.60 -4.96 -19.39
N VAL A 177 5.45 -4.23 -18.66
CA VAL A 177 5.04 -3.52 -17.44
C VAL A 177 3.97 -2.48 -17.73
N GLY A 178 4.14 -1.69 -18.80
CA GLY A 178 3.14 -0.71 -19.24
C GLY A 178 1.81 -1.35 -19.60
N GLY A 179 1.83 -2.52 -20.28
CA GLY A 179 0.63 -3.29 -20.58
C GLY A 179 -0.09 -3.80 -19.33
N ILE A 180 0.64 -4.24 -18.32
CA ILE A 180 0.06 -4.65 -17.02
C ILE A 180 -0.57 -3.42 -16.34
N VAL A 181 0.16 -2.32 -16.25
CA VAL A 181 -0.32 -1.09 -15.60
C VAL A 181 -1.54 -0.51 -16.32
N ALA A 182 -1.60 -0.58 -17.65
CA ALA A 182 -2.74 -0.11 -18.43
C ALA A 182 -4.03 -0.89 -18.16
N ASN A 183 -3.93 -2.12 -17.65
CA ASN A 183 -5.10 -2.93 -17.27
C ASN A 183 -5.50 -2.75 -15.80
N VAL A 184 -4.77 -1.95 -15.01
CA VAL A 184 -5.17 -1.60 -13.66
C VAL A 184 -6.30 -0.58 -13.75
N GLN A 185 -7.48 -0.93 -13.21
CA GLN A 185 -8.60 0.01 -13.13
C GLN A 185 -8.24 1.14 -12.17
N LEU A 186 -8.05 2.32 -12.72
CA LEU A 186 -7.83 3.53 -11.94
C LEU A 186 -9.19 4.02 -11.44
N GLY A 187 -9.33 4.20 -10.12
CA GLY A 187 -10.59 4.64 -9.49
C GLY A 187 -11.10 6.02 -9.93
N VAL A 188 -10.36 6.72 -10.78
CA VAL A 188 -10.75 8.02 -11.39
C VAL A 188 -11.56 7.82 -12.68
N ILE A 189 -11.48 6.65 -13.31
CA ILE A 189 -12.19 6.35 -14.54
C ILE A 189 -13.44 5.56 -14.16
N PRO A 190 -14.66 6.14 -14.32
CA PRO A 190 -15.88 5.37 -14.12
C PRO A 190 -15.83 4.14 -15.04
N SER A 191 -16.08 2.94 -14.48
CA SER A 191 -16.28 1.75 -15.30
C SER A 191 -17.49 1.98 -16.20
N PRO A 192 -17.46 1.65 -17.51
CA PRO A 192 -18.61 1.76 -18.40
C PRO A 192 -19.78 0.90 -17.96
#